data_57742955110fae7863cb8ad6ad3a820f
#
_entry.id   57742955110fae7863cb8ad6ad3a820f
#
_cell.length_a   1.000
_cell.length_b   1.000
_cell.length_c   1.000
_cell.angle_alpha   90.00
_cell.angle_beta   90.00
_cell.angle_gamma   90.00
#
_symmetry.space_group_name_H-M   'P 1'
#
loop_
_entity.id
_entity.type
_entity.pdbx_description
1 polymer ?
#
loop_
_entity_poly.entity_id
_entity_poly.type
_entity_poly.pdbx_seq_one_letter_code
_entity_poly.pdbx_strand_id
1 'polypeptide(L)'
;LDEKESKEILIDISMGKYNHEQVASFLTVFMLRGTSTNELIGFRDALLELCLKLDFSDFETIDLCGTGGDNKNTFNISTLSSFVTAGAGIHVAKHGNYSVSSACGSSNVLEYFGIKFTNEEDYLKTCLNKAHICILHAPLFHPAMKNVAPVRKALGMKTFFNILGPLVNPCRPNNQLVGVYGLDLSLIH
;
A
#
# COMPACT_ATOMS: atom_id res chain seq x y z
N LEU A 1 -18.78 11.17 4.53
CA LEU A 1 -17.78 12.08 5.12
C LEU A 1 -17.16 12.93 4.01
N ASP A 2 -16.76 14.14 4.34
CA ASP A 2 -15.91 14.94 3.45
C ASP A 2 -14.42 14.51 3.57
N GLU A 3 -13.54 15.14 2.78
CA GLU A 3 -12.10 14.81 2.78
C GLU A 3 -11.44 15.06 4.14
N LYS A 4 -11.77 16.18 4.78
CA LYS A 4 -11.20 16.59 6.07
C LYS A 4 -11.65 15.66 7.18
N GLU A 5 -12.96 15.40 7.28
CA GLU A 5 -13.52 14.47 8.27
C GLU A 5 -12.93 13.07 8.12
N SER A 6 -12.81 12.59 6.87
CA SER A 6 -12.24 11.29 6.55
C SER A 6 -10.77 11.19 6.96
N LYS A 7 -10.00 12.24 6.72
CA LYS A 7 -8.60 12.33 7.14
C LYS A 7 -8.48 12.30 8.66
N GLU A 8 -9.23 13.16 9.36
CA GLU A 8 -9.17 13.29 10.82
C GLU A 8 -9.57 11.98 11.52
N ILE A 9 -10.65 11.33 11.07
CA ILE A 9 -11.10 10.07 11.68
C ILE A 9 -10.09 8.94 11.47
N LEU A 10 -9.43 8.87 10.33
CA LEU A 10 -8.43 7.84 10.09
C LEU A 10 -7.15 8.09 10.91
N ILE A 11 -6.75 9.35 11.09
CA ILE A 11 -5.68 9.72 12.03
C ILE A 11 -6.03 9.26 13.43
N ASP A 12 -7.23 9.53 13.90
CA ASP A 12 -7.70 9.18 15.25
C ASP A 12 -7.76 7.65 15.47
N ILE A 13 -8.23 6.91 14.47
CA ILE A 13 -8.18 5.44 14.48
C ILE A 13 -6.72 4.95 14.57
N SER A 14 -5.85 5.54 13.77
CA SER A 14 -4.43 5.19 13.72
C SER A 14 -3.70 5.48 15.04
N MET A 15 -4.13 6.52 15.75
CA MET A 15 -3.62 6.86 17.08
C MET A 15 -4.22 6.01 18.21
N GLY A 16 -5.15 5.10 17.90
CA GLY A 16 -5.78 4.22 18.88
C GLY A 16 -6.82 4.89 19.77
N LYS A 17 -7.44 6.00 19.31
CA LYS A 17 -8.50 6.69 20.07
C LYS A 17 -9.82 5.89 20.11
N TYR A 18 -9.95 4.87 19.27
CA TYR A 18 -11.13 4.00 19.19
C TYR A 18 -10.75 2.56 19.50
N ASN A 19 -11.65 1.84 20.17
CA ASN A 19 -11.48 0.41 20.42
C ASN A 19 -11.72 -0.42 19.16
N HIS A 20 -11.37 -1.72 19.22
CA HIS A 20 -11.46 -2.61 18.06
C HIS A 20 -12.89 -2.77 17.53
N GLU A 21 -13.90 -2.76 18.41
CA GLU A 21 -15.31 -2.89 18.06
C GLU A 21 -15.81 -1.68 17.27
N GLN A 22 -15.39 -0.48 17.69
CA GLN A 22 -15.71 0.76 16.99
C GLN A 22 -15.02 0.81 15.62
N VAL A 23 -13.76 0.42 15.54
CA VAL A 23 -13.03 0.35 14.26
C VAL A 23 -13.64 -0.70 13.34
N ALA A 24 -14.02 -1.88 13.86
CA ALA A 24 -14.69 -2.92 13.08
C ALA A 24 -16.04 -2.43 12.52
N SER A 25 -16.83 -1.76 13.36
CA SER A 25 -18.12 -1.17 12.95
C SER A 25 -17.93 -0.12 11.87
N PHE A 26 -16.95 0.76 12.02
CA PHE A 26 -16.60 1.77 11.02
C PHE A 26 -16.23 1.12 9.68
N LEU A 27 -15.33 0.15 9.68
CA LEU A 27 -14.94 -0.56 8.46
C LEU A 27 -16.12 -1.26 7.80
N THR A 28 -16.99 -1.90 8.59
CA THR A 28 -18.18 -2.61 8.08
C THR A 28 -19.16 -1.68 7.36
N VAL A 29 -19.37 -0.47 7.86
CA VAL A 29 -20.21 0.53 7.19
C VAL A 29 -19.69 0.84 5.79
N PHE A 30 -18.37 1.05 5.64
CA PHE A 30 -17.77 1.31 4.32
C PHE A 30 -17.80 0.09 3.38
N MET A 31 -17.75 -1.11 3.94
CA MET A 31 -17.89 -2.34 3.15
C MET A 31 -19.30 -2.49 2.57
N LEU A 32 -20.32 -2.06 3.30
CA LEU A 32 -21.73 -2.18 2.87
C LEU A 32 -22.13 -1.09 1.87
N ARG A 33 -21.71 0.16 2.09
CA ARG A 33 -22.15 1.30 1.27
C ARG A 33 -21.14 1.75 0.20
N GLY A 34 -19.95 1.19 0.23
CA GLY A 34 -18.82 1.68 -0.57
C GLY A 34 -18.16 2.92 0.03
N THR A 35 -17.09 3.36 -0.62
CA THR A 35 -16.29 4.54 -0.24
C THR A 35 -16.36 5.56 -1.38
N SER A 36 -16.69 6.81 -1.08
CA SER A 36 -16.68 7.88 -2.07
C SER A 36 -15.24 8.34 -2.38
N THR A 37 -15.06 9.04 -3.49
CA THR A 37 -13.76 9.60 -3.88
C THR A 37 -13.21 10.56 -2.82
N ASN A 38 -14.04 11.46 -2.27
CA ASN A 38 -13.61 12.38 -1.21
C ASN A 38 -13.14 11.65 0.05
N GLU A 39 -13.86 10.60 0.45
CA GLU A 39 -13.45 9.76 1.58
C GLU A 39 -12.13 9.04 1.30
N LEU A 40 -11.95 8.52 0.09
CA LEU A 40 -10.71 7.85 -0.30
C LEU A 40 -9.52 8.82 -0.30
N ILE A 41 -9.72 10.05 -0.80
CA ILE A 41 -8.71 11.12 -0.76
C ILE A 41 -8.33 11.43 0.69
N GLY A 42 -9.30 11.65 1.58
CA GLY A 42 -9.03 11.90 2.99
C GLY A 42 -8.27 10.77 3.68
N PHE A 43 -8.65 9.52 3.42
CA PHE A 43 -7.94 8.35 3.96
C PHE A 43 -6.51 8.22 3.42
N ARG A 44 -6.31 8.47 2.12
CA ARG A 44 -4.98 8.52 1.51
C ARG A 44 -4.11 9.57 2.20
N ASP A 45 -4.63 10.77 2.35
CA ASP A 45 -3.89 11.90 2.91
C ASP A 45 -3.52 11.66 4.38
N ALA A 46 -4.39 11.01 5.16
CA ALA A 46 -4.08 10.57 6.51
C ALA A 46 -2.88 9.60 6.54
N LEU A 47 -2.89 8.59 5.69
CA LEU A 47 -1.82 7.59 5.63
C LEU A 47 -0.50 8.21 5.14
N LEU A 48 -0.53 9.12 4.17
CA LEU A 48 0.64 9.84 3.67
C LEU A 48 1.20 10.85 4.68
N GLU A 49 0.35 11.40 5.56
CA GLU A 49 0.80 12.27 6.65
C GLU A 49 1.53 11.47 7.74
N LEU A 50 1.00 10.30 8.07
CA LEU A 50 1.49 9.44 9.15
C LEU A 50 2.62 8.48 8.71
N CYS A 51 2.92 8.38 7.41
CA CYS A 51 3.97 7.48 6.94
C CYS A 51 5.38 8.02 7.24
N LEU A 52 6.33 7.10 7.33
CA LEU A 52 7.74 7.42 7.26
C LEU A 52 8.06 7.82 5.81
N LYS A 53 8.38 9.09 5.61
CA LYS A 53 8.67 9.66 4.28
C LYS A 53 10.07 9.27 3.84
N LEU A 54 10.23 9.07 2.52
CA LEU A 54 11.51 8.87 1.85
C LEU A 54 11.71 9.98 0.84
N ASP A 55 12.94 10.48 0.74
CA ASP A 55 13.34 11.43 -0.30
C ASP A 55 14.14 10.72 -1.40
N PHE A 56 13.47 10.45 -2.51
CA PHE A 56 14.07 9.89 -3.73
C PHE A 56 14.05 10.89 -4.89
N SER A 57 14.11 12.19 -4.59
CA SER A 57 14.09 13.26 -5.60
C SER A 57 15.21 13.17 -6.64
N ASP A 58 16.33 12.50 -6.27
CA ASP A 58 17.46 12.28 -7.19
C ASP A 58 17.18 11.14 -8.22
N PHE A 59 16.05 10.44 -8.09
CA PHE A 59 15.69 9.31 -8.94
C PHE A 59 14.34 9.55 -9.61
N GLU A 60 14.27 9.32 -10.91
CA GLU A 60 12.99 9.17 -11.58
C GLU A 60 12.49 7.73 -11.34
N THR A 61 11.50 7.57 -10.45
CA THR A 61 11.04 6.26 -10.02
C THR A 61 9.66 5.90 -10.56
N ILE A 62 9.42 4.59 -10.71
CA ILE A 62 8.11 4.01 -10.96
C ILE A 62 7.74 3.02 -9.85
N ASP A 63 6.46 2.99 -9.45
CA ASP A 63 5.88 1.89 -8.66
C ASP A 63 5.03 0.99 -9.56
N LEU A 64 5.26 -0.31 -9.47
CA LEU A 64 4.42 -1.32 -10.10
C LEU A 64 3.68 -2.09 -9.02
N CYS A 65 2.41 -1.83 -8.88
CA CYS A 65 1.59 -2.37 -7.80
C CYS A 65 0.22 -2.84 -8.31
N GLY A 66 -0.60 -3.29 -7.42
CA GLY A 66 -1.98 -3.67 -7.72
C GLY A 66 -2.84 -3.58 -6.47
N THR A 67 -4.13 -3.39 -6.67
CA THR A 67 -5.11 -3.40 -5.58
C THR A 67 -5.24 -4.78 -4.92
N GLY A 68 -4.80 -5.82 -5.62
CA GLY A 68 -5.04 -7.20 -5.20
C GLY A 68 -6.53 -7.57 -5.25
N GLY A 69 -6.84 -8.74 -4.75
CA GLY A 69 -8.23 -9.11 -4.54
C GLY A 69 -9.02 -9.54 -5.77
N ASP A 70 -8.35 -9.91 -6.85
CA ASP A 70 -8.98 -10.43 -8.08
C ASP A 70 -9.50 -11.87 -7.95
N ASN A 71 -9.21 -12.54 -6.81
CA ASN A 71 -9.53 -13.95 -6.54
C ASN A 71 -8.99 -14.93 -7.60
N LYS A 72 -7.99 -14.50 -8.37
CA LYS A 72 -7.30 -15.34 -9.36
C LYS A 72 -6.01 -15.85 -8.75
N ASN A 73 -5.80 -17.15 -8.80
CA ASN A 73 -4.55 -17.78 -8.34
C ASN A 73 -3.46 -17.66 -9.43
N THR A 74 -3.11 -16.43 -9.79
CA THR A 74 -2.01 -16.14 -10.70
C THR A 74 -0.72 -15.93 -9.90
N PHE A 75 0.42 -15.97 -10.57
CA PHE A 75 1.68 -15.53 -9.98
C PHE A 75 1.64 -14.02 -9.66
N ASN A 76 2.58 -13.54 -8.84
CA ASN A 76 2.63 -12.14 -8.42
C ASN A 76 3.11 -11.24 -9.56
N ILE A 77 2.20 -10.91 -10.48
CA ILE A 77 2.47 -10.19 -11.73
C ILE A 77 3.23 -8.90 -11.48
N SER A 78 2.74 -8.04 -10.57
CA SER A 78 3.39 -6.74 -10.28
C SER A 78 4.80 -6.91 -9.71
N THR A 79 5.05 -7.99 -8.94
CA THR A 79 6.39 -8.27 -8.40
C THR A 79 7.34 -8.66 -9.53
N LEU A 80 6.94 -9.59 -10.39
CA LEU A 80 7.76 -9.99 -11.54
C LEU A 80 8.01 -8.81 -12.49
N SER A 81 6.97 -8.05 -12.82
CA SER A 81 7.09 -6.84 -13.67
C SER A 81 8.07 -5.81 -13.09
N SER A 82 8.14 -5.67 -11.76
CA SER A 82 9.10 -4.78 -11.10
C SER A 82 10.54 -5.18 -11.39
N PHE A 83 10.86 -6.47 -11.35
CA PHE A 83 12.21 -6.96 -11.69
C PHE A 83 12.53 -6.81 -13.18
N VAL A 84 11.56 -7.08 -14.06
CA VAL A 84 11.73 -6.90 -15.51
C VAL A 84 11.99 -5.42 -15.84
N THR A 85 11.23 -4.51 -15.24
CA THR A 85 11.38 -3.06 -15.44
C THR A 85 12.74 -2.57 -14.91
N ALA A 86 13.16 -3.03 -13.74
CA ALA A 86 14.49 -2.74 -13.20
C ALA A 86 15.62 -3.29 -14.09
N GLY A 87 15.44 -4.50 -14.62
CA GLY A 87 16.38 -5.10 -15.58
C GLY A 87 16.52 -4.33 -16.90
N ALA A 88 15.50 -3.52 -17.24
CA ALA A 88 15.56 -2.58 -18.37
C ALA A 88 16.24 -1.23 -18.01
N GLY A 89 16.74 -1.07 -16.79
CA GLY A 89 17.46 0.13 -16.34
C GLY A 89 16.56 1.24 -15.77
N ILE A 90 15.28 0.96 -15.52
CA ILE A 90 14.33 1.91 -14.93
C ILE A 90 14.30 1.75 -13.42
N HIS A 91 14.40 2.85 -12.66
CA HIS A 91 14.37 2.79 -11.20
C HIS A 91 12.97 2.45 -10.68
N VAL A 92 12.85 1.35 -9.96
CA VAL A 92 11.60 0.87 -9.38
C VAL A 92 11.60 1.04 -7.87
N ALA A 93 10.68 1.84 -7.35
CA ALA A 93 10.42 1.98 -5.92
C ALA A 93 9.14 1.20 -5.57
N LYS A 94 9.27 -0.13 -5.44
CA LYS A 94 8.14 -1.03 -5.28
C LYS A 94 7.54 -0.96 -3.88
N HIS A 95 6.33 -0.43 -3.76
CA HIS A 95 5.54 -0.54 -2.54
C HIS A 95 4.79 -1.87 -2.50
N GLY A 96 4.91 -2.61 -1.42
CA GLY A 96 4.32 -3.94 -1.30
C GLY A 96 4.04 -4.37 0.14
N ASN A 97 3.22 -5.42 0.27
CA ASN A 97 2.82 -5.96 1.57
C ASN A 97 2.64 -7.49 1.48
N TYR A 98 2.44 -8.09 2.65
CA TYR A 98 1.86 -9.43 2.74
C TYR A 98 0.43 -9.42 2.18
N SER A 99 -0.01 -10.58 1.70
CA SER A 99 -1.41 -10.71 1.28
C SER A 99 -2.36 -10.70 2.47
N VAL A 100 -3.53 -10.10 2.28
CA VAL A 100 -4.64 -10.16 3.24
C VAL A 100 -5.67 -11.21 2.81
N SER A 101 -5.79 -11.46 1.50
CA SER A 101 -6.86 -12.28 0.91
C SER A 101 -6.37 -13.46 0.07
N SER A 102 -5.07 -13.59 -0.17
CA SER A 102 -4.47 -14.72 -0.91
C SER A 102 -3.39 -15.41 -0.10
N ALA A 103 -3.00 -16.61 -0.51
CA ALA A 103 -1.98 -17.40 0.17
C ALA A 103 -0.58 -16.77 0.13
N CYS A 104 -0.29 -15.89 -0.86
CA CYS A 104 1.05 -15.35 -1.08
C CYS A 104 0.98 -13.92 -1.64
N GLY A 105 1.40 -12.93 -0.84
CA GLY A 105 1.60 -11.55 -1.27
C GLY A 105 3.00 -11.29 -1.80
N SER A 106 3.23 -10.06 -2.28
CA SER A 106 4.55 -9.66 -2.80
C SER A 106 5.67 -9.83 -1.77
N SER A 107 5.43 -9.44 -0.52
CA SER A 107 6.43 -9.57 0.55
C SER A 107 6.76 -11.04 0.88
N ASN A 108 5.78 -11.95 0.81
CA ASN A 108 6.05 -13.38 1.04
C ASN A 108 7.02 -13.95 0.00
N VAL A 109 6.83 -13.60 -1.28
CA VAL A 109 7.73 -14.04 -2.37
C VAL A 109 9.13 -13.47 -2.17
N LEU A 110 9.23 -12.18 -1.84
CA LEU A 110 10.51 -11.51 -1.67
C LEU A 110 11.30 -12.08 -0.48
N GLU A 111 10.64 -12.36 0.65
CA GLU A 111 11.26 -13.03 1.80
C GLU A 111 11.72 -14.45 1.46
N TYR A 112 10.93 -15.20 0.70
CA TYR A 112 11.33 -16.54 0.24
C TYR A 112 12.63 -16.52 -0.56
N PHE A 113 12.86 -15.45 -1.35
CA PHE A 113 14.11 -15.22 -2.07
C PHE A 113 15.22 -14.58 -1.20
N GLY A 114 15.00 -14.42 0.11
CA GLY A 114 16.00 -13.92 1.04
C GLY A 114 16.13 -12.40 1.08
N ILE A 115 15.22 -11.65 0.48
CA ILE A 115 15.22 -10.19 0.54
C ILE A 115 14.79 -9.76 1.95
N LYS A 116 15.67 -9.01 2.62
CA LYS A 116 15.39 -8.40 3.93
C LYS A 116 14.83 -7.00 3.74
N PHE A 117 13.73 -6.71 4.42
CA PHE A 117 13.12 -5.38 4.37
C PHE A 117 13.78 -4.44 5.38
N THR A 118 13.93 -3.20 4.96
CA THR A 118 14.46 -2.11 5.79
C THR A 118 13.75 -0.80 5.43
N ASN A 119 13.81 0.16 6.33
CA ASN A 119 13.40 1.55 6.10
C ASN A 119 14.57 2.53 6.13
N GLU A 120 15.80 2.01 6.09
CA GLU A 120 17.04 2.80 6.01
C GLU A 120 17.16 3.42 4.61
N GLU A 121 16.97 4.73 4.51
CA GLU A 121 16.91 5.46 3.23
C GLU A 121 18.18 5.30 2.40
N ASP A 122 19.37 5.42 3.02
CA ASP A 122 20.66 5.30 2.33
C ASP A 122 20.86 3.90 1.72
N TYR A 123 20.41 2.86 2.41
CA TYR A 123 20.44 1.50 1.89
C TYR A 123 19.49 1.36 0.68
N LEU A 124 18.29 1.91 0.76
CA LEU A 124 17.31 1.87 -0.32
C LEU A 124 17.79 2.64 -1.55
N LYS A 125 18.42 3.81 -1.36
CA LYS A 125 19.09 4.56 -2.44
C LYS A 125 20.24 3.75 -3.06
N THR A 126 21.00 3.05 -2.26
CA THR A 126 22.05 2.13 -2.76
C THR A 126 21.46 1.02 -3.62
N CYS A 127 20.32 0.45 -3.24
CA CYS A 127 19.60 -0.55 -4.04
C CYS A 127 19.14 0.03 -5.38
N LEU A 128 18.57 1.23 -5.39
CA LEU A 128 18.19 1.92 -6.62
C LEU A 128 19.39 2.14 -7.55
N ASN A 129 20.50 2.63 -7.02
CA ASN A 129 21.71 2.87 -7.81
C ASN A 129 22.32 1.60 -8.40
N LYS A 130 22.33 0.49 -7.65
CA LYS A 130 23.04 -0.75 -8.06
C LYS A 130 22.16 -1.74 -8.80
N ALA A 131 20.91 -1.86 -8.40
CA ALA A 131 19.99 -2.87 -8.90
C ALA A 131 18.75 -2.28 -9.60
N HIS A 132 18.64 -0.96 -9.66
CA HIS A 132 17.48 -0.23 -10.19
C HIS A 132 16.14 -0.59 -9.51
N ILE A 133 16.19 -1.23 -8.34
CA ILE A 133 14.99 -1.57 -7.59
C ILE A 133 15.22 -1.49 -6.08
N CYS A 134 14.29 -0.89 -5.36
CA CYS A 134 14.16 -1.02 -3.92
C CYS A 134 12.77 -1.49 -3.52
N ILE A 135 12.67 -2.13 -2.36
CA ILE A 135 11.41 -2.69 -1.84
C ILE A 135 10.99 -1.91 -0.61
N LEU A 136 9.84 -1.26 -0.73
CA LEU A 136 9.20 -0.47 0.32
C LEU A 136 8.12 -1.34 0.99
N HIS A 137 8.50 -2.08 2.04
CA HIS A 137 7.59 -2.97 2.76
C HIS A 137 6.63 -2.17 3.63
N ALA A 138 5.36 -2.12 3.26
CA ALA A 138 4.34 -1.24 3.85
C ALA A 138 4.31 -1.21 5.40
N PRO A 139 4.44 -2.33 6.14
CA PRO A 139 4.46 -2.30 7.61
C PRO A 139 5.58 -1.47 8.23
N LEU A 140 6.72 -1.32 7.54
CA LEU A 140 7.84 -0.51 8.02
C LEU A 140 7.62 1.00 7.81
N PHE A 141 6.82 1.37 6.80
CA PHE A 141 6.59 2.77 6.43
C PHE A 141 5.28 3.34 6.95
N HIS A 142 4.31 2.48 7.29
CA HIS A 142 3.00 2.89 7.80
C HIS A 142 2.77 2.37 9.24
N PRO A 143 3.53 2.85 10.24
CA PRO A 143 3.40 2.39 11.63
C PRO A 143 2.00 2.63 12.21
N ALA A 144 1.31 3.65 11.71
CA ALA A 144 -0.07 3.96 12.07
C ALA A 144 -1.06 2.80 11.80
N MET A 145 -0.75 1.94 10.83
CA MET A 145 -1.58 0.78 10.51
C MET A 145 -1.55 -0.32 11.59
N LYS A 146 -0.63 -0.24 12.56
CA LYS A 146 -0.51 -1.22 13.64
C LYS A 146 -1.82 -1.41 14.42
N ASN A 147 -2.56 -0.34 14.66
CA ASN A 147 -3.82 -0.39 15.39
C ASN A 147 -5.01 -0.90 14.55
N VAL A 148 -4.88 -0.85 13.23
CA VAL A 148 -5.93 -1.29 12.28
C VAL A 148 -5.74 -2.74 11.84
N ALA A 149 -4.51 -3.18 11.72
CA ALA A 149 -4.17 -4.50 11.18
C ALA A 149 -4.85 -5.69 11.91
N PRO A 150 -4.92 -5.73 13.26
CA PRO A 150 -5.61 -6.80 13.97
C PRO A 150 -7.10 -6.86 13.63
N VAL A 151 -7.77 -5.70 13.54
CA VAL A 151 -9.21 -5.61 13.21
C VAL A 151 -9.46 -6.10 11.79
N ARG A 152 -8.65 -5.66 10.83
CA ARG A 152 -8.75 -6.12 9.43
C ARG A 152 -8.54 -7.63 9.31
N LYS A 153 -7.58 -8.18 10.06
CA LYS A 153 -7.31 -9.62 10.09
C LYS A 153 -8.49 -10.39 10.69
N ALA A 154 -9.09 -9.88 11.76
CA ALA A 154 -10.26 -10.49 12.40
C ALA A 154 -11.50 -10.47 11.49
N LEU A 155 -11.72 -9.36 10.76
CA LEU A 155 -12.80 -9.25 9.79
C LEU A 155 -12.63 -10.22 8.60
N GLY A 156 -11.38 -10.52 8.20
CA GLY A 156 -11.09 -11.45 7.10
C GLY A 156 -11.65 -11.03 5.74
N MET A 157 -12.06 -9.78 5.59
CA MET A 157 -12.75 -9.26 4.42
C MET A 157 -12.00 -8.07 3.80
N LYS A 158 -12.28 -7.80 2.52
CA LYS A 158 -11.74 -6.62 1.84
C LYS A 158 -12.37 -5.36 2.42
N THR A 159 -11.54 -4.35 2.66
CA THR A 159 -11.95 -3.03 3.13
C THR A 159 -11.37 -1.97 2.19
N PHE A 160 -11.71 -0.70 2.35
CA PHE A 160 -11.13 0.39 1.56
C PHE A 160 -9.59 0.45 1.64
N PHE A 161 -8.97 -0.08 2.67
CA PHE A 161 -7.51 -0.19 2.75
C PHE A 161 -6.89 -1.02 1.63
N ASN A 162 -7.64 -1.91 1.01
CA ASN A 162 -7.13 -2.69 -0.12
C ASN A 162 -6.95 -1.82 -1.38
N ILE A 163 -7.74 -0.75 -1.50
CA ILE A 163 -7.64 0.21 -2.61
C ILE A 163 -6.55 1.26 -2.32
N LEU A 164 -6.32 1.59 -1.05
CA LEU A 164 -5.36 2.62 -0.66
C LEU A 164 -3.88 2.23 -0.89
N GLY A 165 -3.55 0.93 -0.91
CA GLY A 165 -2.17 0.46 -1.06
C GLY A 165 -1.39 1.15 -2.18
N PRO A 166 -1.91 1.17 -3.41
CA PRO A 166 -1.29 1.88 -4.55
C PRO A 166 -1.13 3.39 -4.35
N LEU A 167 -1.99 4.03 -3.57
CA LEU A 167 -2.07 5.48 -3.42
C LEU A 167 -1.16 6.05 -2.32
N VAL A 168 -0.50 5.18 -1.55
CA VAL A 168 0.23 5.58 -0.34
C VAL A 168 1.69 5.13 -0.33
N ASN A 169 2.32 5.06 -1.50
CA ASN A 169 3.75 4.79 -1.58
C ASN A 169 4.53 5.91 -0.87
N PRO A 170 5.40 5.58 0.12
CA PRO A 170 6.07 6.57 0.95
C PRO A 170 7.06 7.48 0.21
N CYS A 171 7.61 7.04 -0.93
CA CYS A 171 8.51 7.88 -1.74
C CYS A 171 7.78 8.73 -2.80
N ARG A 172 6.45 8.56 -2.96
CA ARG A 172 5.65 9.29 -3.96
C ARG A 172 6.29 9.27 -5.35
N PRO A 173 6.41 8.10 -5.98
CA PRO A 173 7.11 7.95 -7.25
C PRO A 173 6.49 8.83 -8.35
N ASN A 174 7.32 9.28 -9.30
CA ASN A 174 6.89 10.11 -10.42
C ASN A 174 5.91 9.38 -11.35
N ASN A 175 6.08 8.06 -11.46
CA ASN A 175 5.29 7.21 -12.34
C ASN A 175 4.70 6.04 -11.56
N GLN A 176 3.53 5.57 -12.00
CA GLN A 176 2.89 4.41 -11.39
C GLN A 176 2.13 3.59 -12.43
N LEU A 177 2.28 2.25 -12.37
CA LEU A 177 1.45 1.31 -13.11
C LEU A 177 0.65 0.47 -12.11
N VAL A 178 -0.67 0.65 -12.12
CA VAL A 178 -1.56 0.00 -11.16
C VAL A 178 -2.44 -1.05 -11.84
N GLY A 179 -2.34 -2.30 -11.37
CA GLY A 179 -3.29 -3.35 -11.71
C GLY A 179 -4.55 -3.25 -10.86
N VAL A 180 -5.71 -3.21 -11.49
CA VAL A 180 -7.01 -3.19 -10.81
C VAL A 180 -7.79 -4.48 -11.10
N TYR A 181 -8.57 -4.96 -10.13
CA TYR A 181 -9.36 -6.19 -10.30
C TYR A 181 -10.69 -5.98 -11.04
N GLY A 182 -11.11 -4.76 -11.28
CA GLY A 182 -12.34 -4.39 -11.98
C GLY A 182 -12.24 -3.02 -12.64
N LEU A 183 -12.95 -2.83 -13.75
CA LEU A 183 -12.95 -1.58 -14.50
C LEU A 183 -13.47 -0.40 -13.69
N ASP A 184 -14.43 -0.65 -12.80
CA ASP A 184 -15.00 0.39 -11.92
C ASP A 184 -13.93 1.06 -11.05
N LEU A 185 -12.89 0.32 -10.64
CA LEU A 185 -11.78 0.87 -9.89
C LEU A 185 -10.85 1.74 -10.75
N SER A 186 -10.75 1.49 -12.05
CA SER A 186 -9.91 2.30 -12.95
C SER A 186 -10.47 3.71 -13.18
N LEU A 187 -11.73 3.93 -12.84
CA LEU A 187 -12.40 5.25 -12.97
C LEU A 187 -12.29 6.10 -11.71
N ILE A 188 -11.74 5.55 -10.62
CA ILE A 188 -11.57 6.25 -9.32
C ILE A 188 -10.19 6.93 -9.23
N HIS A 189 -9.29 6.63 -10.14
CA HIS A 189 -7.89 7.10 -10.13
C HIS A 189 -7.63 8.15 -11.17
#